data_181afd4419688f21e84c438874dadbee
#
_entry.id   181afd4419688f21e84c438874dadbee
#
_cell.length_a   1.000
_cell.length_b   1.000
_cell.length_c   1.000
_cell.angle_alpha   90.00
_cell.angle_beta   90.00
_cell.angle_gamma   90.00
#
_symmetry.space_group_name_H-M   'P 1'
#
loop_
_entity.id
_entity.type
_entity.pdbx_description
1 polymer ?
#
loop_
_entity_poly.entity_id
_entity_poly.type
_entity_poly.pdbx_seq_one_letter_code
_entity_poly.pdbx_strand_id
1 'polypeptide(L)'
;MATQVQFRRGTTSQHGSFTGAVGEVTVDTDKDTVVVHDGSQAGGFAIPNLKTAQEFTKTQNFNATTLSDASTIAWYASSNQVAKVTLGGNRILGAATNQVDGAVYVLTVIQDGSGSRTLSFNSNYKFTGGSAPTLTTTASAKDVIVFLSNGTNMLEIGRSLNVS
;
A
#
# COMPACT_ATOMS: atom_id res chain seq x y z
N MET A 1 22.52 -35.93 8.44
CA MET A 1 21.81 -35.21 9.54
C MET A 1 21.91 -33.70 9.22
N ALA A 2 20.82 -32.97 9.34
CA ALA A 2 20.88 -31.54 9.20
C ALA A 2 21.60 -30.95 10.43
N THR A 3 22.60 -30.10 10.22
CA THR A 3 23.31 -29.41 11.30
C THR A 3 22.42 -28.27 11.79
N GLN A 4 22.08 -28.28 13.08
CA GLN A 4 21.30 -27.21 13.70
C GLN A 4 22.23 -26.07 14.11
N VAL A 5 21.96 -24.87 13.65
CA VAL A 5 22.57 -23.61 14.10
C VAL A 5 21.59 -22.92 15.05
N GLN A 6 22.04 -22.57 16.25
CA GLN A 6 21.27 -21.80 17.23
C GLN A 6 21.90 -20.41 17.38
N PHE A 7 21.07 -19.37 17.20
CA PHE A 7 21.47 -18.01 17.54
C PHE A 7 21.40 -17.77 19.06
N ARG A 8 22.14 -16.77 19.54
CA ARG A 8 21.94 -16.26 20.89
C ARG A 8 20.47 -15.87 21.05
N ARG A 9 19.88 -16.19 22.18
CA ARG A 9 18.46 -15.96 22.45
C ARG A 9 18.26 -15.52 23.91
N GLY A 10 17.16 -14.82 24.13
CA GLY A 10 16.73 -14.36 25.46
C GLY A 10 15.28 -13.92 25.45
N THR A 11 14.75 -13.62 26.62
CA THR A 11 13.45 -13.00 26.77
C THR A 11 13.48 -11.54 26.34
N THR A 12 12.32 -10.92 26.12
CA THR A 12 12.22 -9.46 25.84
C THR A 12 12.91 -8.64 26.95
N SER A 13 12.74 -9.04 28.20
CA SER A 13 13.38 -8.36 29.35
C SER A 13 14.91 -8.47 29.30
N GLN A 14 15.47 -9.63 28.94
CA GLN A 14 16.91 -9.83 28.78
C GLN A 14 17.46 -9.02 27.61
N HIS A 15 16.73 -8.91 26.50
CA HIS A 15 17.11 -8.06 25.37
C HIS A 15 17.13 -6.57 25.78
N GLY A 16 16.18 -6.11 26.57
CA GLY A 16 16.09 -4.70 26.99
C GLY A 16 17.35 -4.15 27.66
N SER A 17 18.20 -5.03 28.25
CA SER A 17 19.48 -4.66 28.87
C SER A 17 20.71 -5.10 28.06
N PHE A 18 20.53 -5.75 26.93
CA PHE A 18 21.62 -6.29 26.12
C PHE A 18 21.89 -5.41 24.90
N THR A 19 23.13 -4.95 24.76
CA THR A 19 23.62 -4.26 23.56
C THR A 19 24.50 -5.24 22.79
N GLY A 20 23.98 -5.79 21.68
CA GLY A 20 24.73 -6.68 20.81
C GLY A 20 25.71 -5.96 19.91
N ALA A 21 26.70 -6.66 19.37
CA ALA A 21 27.64 -6.10 18.41
C ALA A 21 26.94 -5.64 17.11
N VAL A 22 27.61 -4.78 16.34
CA VAL A 22 27.11 -4.36 15.04
C VAL A 22 26.88 -5.58 14.12
N GLY A 23 25.65 -5.73 13.63
CA GLY A 23 25.24 -6.85 12.78
C GLY A 23 25.00 -8.17 13.53
N GLU A 24 25.09 -8.19 14.85
CA GLU A 24 24.71 -9.38 15.63
C GLU A 24 23.22 -9.62 15.51
N VAL A 25 22.86 -10.90 15.34
CA VAL A 25 21.48 -11.35 15.25
C VAL A 25 21.17 -12.23 16.45
N THR A 26 20.06 -11.91 17.15
CA THR A 26 19.57 -12.69 18.30
C THR A 26 18.10 -13.04 18.11
N VAL A 27 17.55 -13.88 18.99
CA VAL A 27 16.14 -14.29 18.99
C VAL A 27 15.48 -13.90 20.31
N ASP A 28 14.45 -13.07 20.23
CA ASP A 28 13.53 -12.80 21.35
C ASP A 28 12.53 -13.95 21.45
N THR A 29 12.62 -14.73 22.53
CA THR A 29 11.82 -15.95 22.73
C THR A 29 10.40 -15.65 23.24
N ASP A 30 10.15 -14.47 23.80
CA ASP A 30 8.80 -14.07 24.24
C ASP A 30 7.97 -13.60 23.04
N LYS A 31 8.62 -12.99 22.06
CA LYS A 31 7.98 -12.44 20.85
C LYS A 31 8.11 -13.33 19.62
N ASP A 32 8.86 -14.44 19.72
CA ASP A 32 9.16 -15.31 18.58
C ASP A 32 9.70 -14.52 17.37
N THR A 33 10.62 -13.60 17.62
CA THR A 33 11.14 -12.72 16.56
C THR A 33 12.66 -12.62 16.57
N VAL A 34 13.19 -12.23 15.42
CA VAL A 34 14.61 -11.94 15.24
C VAL A 34 14.88 -10.48 15.62
N VAL A 35 15.99 -10.24 16.31
CA VAL A 35 16.47 -8.92 16.69
C VAL A 35 17.83 -8.68 16.04
N VAL A 36 17.99 -7.55 15.38
CA VAL A 36 19.27 -7.10 14.79
C VAL A 36 19.85 -6.00 15.66
N HIS A 37 21.15 -6.07 15.94
CA HIS A 37 21.86 -5.11 16.79
C HIS A 37 22.78 -4.19 15.97
N ASP A 38 22.89 -2.94 16.42
CA ASP A 38 23.72 -1.90 15.81
C ASP A 38 24.96 -1.51 16.64
N GLY A 39 25.20 -2.21 17.74
CA GLY A 39 26.30 -1.95 18.65
C GLY A 39 26.06 -0.81 19.65
N SER A 40 24.91 -0.14 19.60
CA SER A 40 24.63 1.03 20.45
C SER A 40 23.28 0.97 21.16
N GLN A 41 22.25 0.55 20.48
CA GLN A 41 20.89 0.46 21.03
C GLN A 41 20.72 -0.77 21.91
N ALA A 42 20.50 -0.59 23.21
CA ALA A 42 20.09 -1.67 24.09
C ALA A 42 18.72 -2.23 23.62
N GLY A 43 18.59 -3.54 23.57
CA GLY A 43 17.41 -4.22 23.05
C GLY A 43 17.43 -4.44 21.54
N GLY A 44 18.29 -3.76 20.79
CA GLY A 44 18.35 -3.89 19.33
C GLY A 44 17.03 -3.53 18.62
N PHE A 45 16.88 -3.99 17.38
CA PHE A 45 15.72 -3.71 16.51
C PHE A 45 15.04 -5.04 16.16
N ALA A 46 13.84 -5.25 16.69
CA ALA A 46 13.05 -6.43 16.40
C ALA A 46 12.47 -6.38 14.97
N ILE A 47 12.56 -7.49 14.25
CA ILE A 47 11.89 -7.65 12.96
C ILE A 47 10.42 -7.94 13.23
N PRO A 48 9.46 -7.22 12.56
CA PRO A 48 8.04 -7.44 12.74
C PRO A 48 7.62 -8.91 12.54
N ASN A 49 6.83 -9.43 13.45
CA ASN A 49 6.28 -10.79 13.38
C ASN A 49 4.87 -10.73 12.77
N LEU A 50 4.59 -11.52 11.73
CA LEU A 50 3.29 -11.52 11.03
C LEU A 50 2.12 -12.06 11.86
N LYS A 51 2.36 -12.66 13.03
CA LYS A 51 1.32 -13.23 13.89
C LYS A 51 0.80 -12.26 14.97
N THR A 52 1.48 -11.14 15.17
CA THR A 52 1.12 -10.16 16.21
C THR A 52 0.82 -8.81 15.60
N ALA A 53 -0.04 -8.03 16.28
CA ALA A 53 -0.26 -6.64 15.88
C ALA A 53 1.07 -5.87 15.90
N GLN A 54 1.30 -5.07 14.87
CA GLN A 54 2.51 -4.26 14.73
C GLN A 54 2.14 -2.78 14.91
N GLU A 55 2.85 -2.08 15.78
CA GLU A 55 2.77 -0.65 15.94
C GLU A 55 3.92 0.02 15.18
N PHE A 56 3.59 0.87 14.22
CA PHE A 56 4.56 1.66 13.47
C PHE A 56 4.55 3.10 14.01
N THR A 57 5.60 3.50 14.69
CA THR A 57 5.73 4.86 15.25
C THR A 57 6.18 5.90 14.22
N LYS A 58 6.47 5.48 13.00
CA LYS A 58 6.81 6.34 11.85
C LYS A 58 5.82 6.12 10.72
N THR A 59 5.71 7.12 9.85
CA THR A 59 4.87 7.05 8.67
C THR A 59 5.20 5.81 7.83
N GLN A 60 4.19 5.02 7.51
CA GLN A 60 4.27 3.94 6.52
C GLN A 60 3.70 4.48 5.22
N ASN A 61 4.50 4.52 4.17
CA ASN A 61 4.08 5.02 2.87
C ASN A 61 4.12 3.92 1.81
N PHE A 62 3.13 3.93 0.96
CA PHE A 62 3.15 3.15 -0.28
C PHE A 62 3.64 4.04 -1.41
N ASN A 63 4.55 3.52 -2.23
CA ASN A 63 5.08 4.27 -3.37
C ASN A 63 3.95 4.56 -4.37
N ALA A 64 3.63 5.83 -4.59
CA ALA A 64 2.58 6.23 -5.52
C ALA A 64 3.08 6.06 -6.97
N THR A 65 2.44 5.20 -7.74
CA THR A 65 2.81 4.90 -9.13
C THR A 65 1.98 5.73 -10.10
N THR A 66 2.63 6.29 -11.12
CA THR A 66 1.92 6.94 -12.23
C THR A 66 1.55 5.88 -13.27
N LEU A 67 0.25 5.70 -13.49
CA LEU A 67 -0.26 4.84 -14.56
C LEU A 67 -0.07 5.53 -15.91
N SER A 68 0.19 4.73 -16.95
CA SER A 68 0.29 5.25 -18.32
C SER A 68 -1.07 5.72 -18.83
N ASP A 69 -1.14 6.96 -19.33
CA ASP A 69 -2.33 7.48 -19.99
C ASP A 69 -2.47 6.82 -21.37
N ALA A 70 -3.52 6.02 -21.52
CA ALA A 70 -3.86 5.30 -22.74
C ALA A 70 -5.37 5.28 -22.93
N SER A 71 -5.86 4.91 -24.12
CA SER A 71 -7.32 4.79 -24.35
C SER A 71 -7.99 3.89 -23.31
N THR A 72 -7.31 2.79 -22.94
CA THR A 72 -7.64 1.96 -21.78
C THR A 72 -6.43 1.94 -20.85
N ILE A 73 -6.61 2.49 -19.65
CA ILE A 73 -5.59 2.58 -18.62
C ILE A 73 -5.52 1.23 -17.89
N ALA A 74 -4.34 0.62 -17.88
CA ALA A 74 -4.10 -0.62 -17.14
C ALA A 74 -3.69 -0.32 -15.69
N TRP A 75 -4.23 -1.07 -14.74
CA TRP A 75 -3.87 -0.99 -13.33
C TRP A 75 -3.48 -2.35 -12.78
N TYR A 76 -2.18 -2.58 -12.60
CA TYR A 76 -1.61 -3.76 -11.93
C TYR A 76 -1.63 -3.51 -10.41
N ALA A 77 -2.69 -3.95 -9.75
CA ALA A 77 -2.97 -3.59 -8.37
C ALA A 77 -1.94 -4.15 -7.38
N SER A 78 -1.41 -5.36 -7.61
CA SER A 78 -0.39 -5.95 -6.73
C SER A 78 0.90 -5.14 -6.61
N SER A 79 1.23 -4.32 -7.62
CA SER A 79 2.42 -3.49 -7.64
C SER A 79 2.14 -2.00 -7.42
N ASN A 80 0.87 -1.59 -7.48
CA ASN A 80 0.46 -0.19 -7.54
C ASN A 80 -0.73 0.08 -6.60
N GLN A 81 -0.51 -0.12 -5.29
CA GLN A 81 -1.57 0.06 -4.29
C GLN A 81 -2.04 1.52 -4.21
N VAL A 82 -1.13 2.47 -4.38
CA VAL A 82 -1.45 3.89 -4.54
C VAL A 82 -1.07 4.29 -5.97
N ALA A 83 -2.06 4.67 -6.75
CA ALA A 83 -1.89 5.01 -8.16
C ALA A 83 -2.39 6.42 -8.47
N LYS A 84 -1.80 7.03 -9.48
CA LYS A 84 -2.26 8.30 -10.05
C LYS A 84 -2.19 8.25 -11.56
N VAL A 85 -3.07 8.99 -12.22
CA VAL A 85 -3.06 9.16 -13.67
C VAL A 85 -3.50 10.58 -14.04
N THR A 86 -2.81 11.18 -15.00
CA THR A 86 -3.26 12.44 -15.63
C THR A 86 -3.93 12.09 -16.95
N LEU A 87 -5.18 12.48 -17.11
CA LEU A 87 -5.98 12.18 -18.29
C LEU A 87 -5.64 13.17 -19.41
N GLY A 88 -5.01 12.73 -20.49
CA GLY A 88 -4.79 13.49 -21.70
C GLY A 88 -5.95 13.39 -22.71
N GLY A 89 -7.03 12.69 -22.36
CA GLY A 89 -8.23 12.51 -23.16
C GLY A 89 -9.32 11.76 -22.39
N ASN A 90 -10.43 11.46 -23.05
CA ASN A 90 -11.46 10.59 -22.51
C ASN A 90 -10.91 9.16 -22.46
N ARG A 91 -10.97 8.50 -21.31
CA ARG A 91 -10.32 7.21 -21.06
C ARG A 91 -11.26 6.18 -20.43
N ILE A 92 -10.84 4.94 -20.49
CA ILE A 92 -11.44 3.82 -19.78
C ILE A 92 -10.41 3.32 -18.76
N LEU A 93 -10.78 3.20 -17.48
CA LEU A 93 -9.99 2.43 -16.53
C LEU A 93 -10.31 0.95 -16.76
N GLY A 94 -9.36 0.22 -17.28
CA GLY A 94 -9.47 -1.23 -17.50
C GLY A 94 -9.63 -1.99 -16.18
N ALA A 95 -10.02 -3.26 -16.25
CA ALA A 95 -10.11 -4.09 -15.05
C ALA A 95 -8.78 -4.04 -14.29
N ALA A 96 -8.85 -3.82 -12.98
CA ALA A 96 -7.68 -4.01 -12.12
C ALA A 96 -7.26 -5.48 -12.16
N THR A 97 -5.95 -5.73 -12.18
CA THR A 97 -5.39 -7.08 -12.21
C THR A 97 -4.54 -7.36 -10.98
N ASN A 98 -4.54 -8.62 -10.54
CA ASN A 98 -3.77 -9.08 -9.39
C ASN A 98 -4.07 -8.30 -8.10
N GLN A 99 -5.31 -7.85 -7.92
CA GLN A 99 -5.74 -7.23 -6.68
C GLN A 99 -5.81 -8.28 -5.56
N VAL A 100 -5.34 -7.88 -4.38
CA VAL A 100 -5.32 -8.74 -3.18
C VAL A 100 -6.62 -8.55 -2.42
N ASP A 101 -7.24 -9.64 -1.98
CA ASP A 101 -8.43 -9.61 -1.13
C ASP A 101 -8.15 -8.90 0.20
N GLY A 102 -9.05 -8.03 0.61
CA GLY A 102 -8.93 -7.22 1.84
C GLY A 102 -7.98 -6.03 1.73
N ALA A 103 -7.27 -5.84 0.60
CA ALA A 103 -6.38 -4.69 0.43
C ALA A 103 -7.15 -3.42 0.02
N VAL A 104 -6.67 -2.28 0.52
CA VAL A 104 -7.18 -0.96 0.18
C VAL A 104 -6.32 -0.34 -0.93
N TYR A 105 -6.95 0.21 -1.95
CA TYR A 105 -6.32 0.84 -3.11
C TYR A 105 -6.77 2.28 -3.27
N VAL A 106 -5.84 3.16 -3.63
CA VAL A 106 -6.12 4.58 -3.83
C VAL A 106 -5.78 4.97 -5.27
N LEU A 107 -6.74 5.59 -5.95
CA LEU A 107 -6.57 6.16 -7.29
C LEU A 107 -6.76 7.67 -7.25
N THR A 108 -5.74 8.42 -7.66
CA THR A 108 -5.85 9.85 -7.94
C THR A 108 -5.96 10.06 -9.44
N VAL A 109 -7.08 10.62 -9.88
CA VAL A 109 -7.32 11.02 -11.27
C VAL A 109 -7.09 12.52 -11.39
N ILE A 110 -6.28 12.93 -12.35
CA ILE A 110 -5.89 14.33 -12.54
C ILE A 110 -6.32 14.75 -13.95
N GLN A 111 -6.98 15.89 -14.06
CA GLN A 111 -7.25 16.52 -15.35
C GLN A 111 -5.95 17.09 -15.93
N ASP A 112 -5.80 17.06 -17.25
CA ASP A 112 -4.72 17.78 -17.92
C ASP A 112 -4.93 19.31 -17.85
N GLY A 113 -4.03 20.08 -18.47
CA GLY A 113 -4.13 21.53 -18.52
C GLY A 113 -5.33 22.07 -19.34
N SER A 114 -6.02 21.19 -20.07
CA SER A 114 -7.23 21.56 -20.84
C SER A 114 -8.51 21.22 -20.07
N GLY A 115 -8.48 20.22 -19.20
CA GLY A 115 -9.64 19.72 -18.47
C GLY A 115 -10.68 19.03 -19.35
N SER A 116 -11.88 18.87 -18.84
CA SER A 116 -13.04 18.25 -19.53
C SER A 116 -12.83 16.79 -19.97
N ARG A 117 -11.88 16.08 -19.34
CA ARG A 117 -11.64 14.67 -19.60
C ARG A 117 -12.57 13.80 -18.77
N THR A 118 -13.05 12.73 -19.37
CA THR A 118 -13.91 11.75 -18.72
C THR A 118 -13.15 10.43 -18.49
N LEU A 119 -13.53 9.71 -17.43
CA LEU A 119 -13.05 8.36 -17.15
C LEU A 119 -14.27 7.46 -16.96
N SER A 120 -14.40 6.45 -17.80
CA SER A 120 -15.30 5.33 -17.57
C SER A 120 -14.56 4.17 -16.92
N PHE A 121 -15.29 3.29 -16.25
CA PHE A 121 -14.72 2.24 -15.45
C PHE A 121 -15.16 0.87 -15.97
N ASN A 122 -14.26 -0.11 -15.93
CA ASN A 122 -14.61 -1.49 -16.18
C ASN A 122 -15.62 -1.98 -15.13
N SER A 123 -16.38 -3.01 -15.48
CA SER A 123 -17.45 -3.57 -14.62
C SER A 123 -16.95 -4.19 -13.31
N ASN A 124 -15.64 -4.44 -13.15
CA ASN A 124 -15.09 -4.92 -11.88
C ASN A 124 -14.97 -3.81 -10.81
N TYR A 125 -15.15 -2.54 -11.16
CA TYR A 125 -15.29 -1.47 -10.19
C TYR A 125 -16.75 -1.34 -9.77
N LYS A 126 -17.01 -1.41 -8.48
CA LYS A 126 -18.35 -1.31 -7.89
C LYS A 126 -18.42 -0.03 -7.06
N PHE A 127 -19.43 0.78 -7.35
CA PHE A 127 -19.57 2.11 -6.77
C PHE A 127 -20.74 2.18 -5.81
N THR A 128 -20.63 3.04 -4.81
CA THR A 128 -21.71 3.37 -3.89
C THR A 128 -22.93 3.86 -4.68
N GLY A 129 -24.10 3.30 -4.41
CA GLY A 129 -25.33 3.62 -5.17
C GLY A 129 -25.35 3.07 -6.59
N GLY A 130 -24.39 2.21 -6.98
CA GLY A 130 -24.35 1.56 -8.29
C GLY A 130 -23.89 2.44 -9.45
N SER A 131 -23.49 3.68 -9.19
CA SER A 131 -23.11 4.64 -10.25
C SER A 131 -21.67 5.15 -10.04
N ALA A 132 -20.86 5.10 -11.11
CA ALA A 132 -19.52 5.66 -11.10
C ALA A 132 -19.56 7.19 -10.84
N PRO A 133 -18.52 7.76 -10.21
CA PRO A 133 -18.46 9.21 -10.03
C PRO A 133 -18.35 9.96 -11.36
N THR A 134 -19.00 11.10 -11.45
CA THR A 134 -18.69 12.10 -12.47
C THR A 134 -17.46 12.87 -11.99
N LEU A 135 -16.36 12.78 -12.72
CA LEU A 135 -15.13 13.48 -12.38
C LEU A 135 -15.27 15.00 -12.51
N THR A 136 -14.46 15.71 -11.73
CA THR A 136 -14.30 17.16 -11.87
C THR A 136 -13.67 17.47 -13.22
N THR A 137 -14.25 18.41 -13.96
CA THR A 137 -13.85 18.73 -15.34
C THR A 137 -12.90 19.93 -15.45
N THR A 138 -12.66 20.64 -14.34
CA THR A 138 -11.76 21.80 -14.31
C THR A 138 -10.32 21.35 -14.62
N ALA A 139 -9.61 22.16 -15.42
CA ALA A 139 -8.20 21.92 -15.74
C ALA A 139 -7.36 21.73 -14.47
N SER A 140 -6.48 20.74 -14.48
CA SER A 140 -5.59 20.36 -13.38
C SER A 140 -6.29 19.92 -12.08
N ALA A 141 -7.63 19.82 -12.05
CA ALA A 141 -8.38 19.31 -10.90
C ALA A 141 -8.00 17.86 -10.60
N LYS A 142 -8.12 17.48 -9.34
CA LYS A 142 -7.82 16.13 -8.86
C LYS A 142 -9.05 15.54 -8.20
N ASP A 143 -9.31 14.27 -8.50
CA ASP A 143 -10.30 13.46 -7.84
C ASP A 143 -9.60 12.24 -7.24
N VAL A 144 -9.95 11.89 -6.01
CA VAL A 144 -9.38 10.73 -5.31
C VAL A 144 -10.51 9.73 -5.06
N ILE A 145 -10.28 8.48 -5.44
CA ILE A 145 -11.21 7.37 -5.23
C ILE A 145 -10.50 6.27 -4.44
N VAL A 146 -11.16 5.75 -3.43
CA VAL A 146 -10.62 4.69 -2.56
C VAL A 146 -11.46 3.43 -2.73
N PHE A 147 -10.79 2.32 -2.94
CA PHE A 147 -11.40 1.02 -3.13
C PHE A 147 -10.91 0.02 -2.09
N LEU A 148 -11.80 -0.87 -1.66
CA LEU A 148 -11.48 -2.12 -0.98
C LEU A 148 -11.61 -3.26 -1.99
N SER A 149 -10.61 -4.11 -2.11
CA SER A 149 -10.71 -5.30 -2.97
C SER A 149 -11.32 -6.48 -2.23
N ASN A 150 -12.15 -7.25 -2.92
CA ASN A 150 -12.59 -8.58 -2.49
C ASN A 150 -11.96 -9.71 -3.34
N GLY A 151 -10.76 -9.45 -3.88
CA GLY A 151 -10.04 -10.39 -4.75
C GLY A 151 -10.52 -10.42 -6.20
N THR A 152 -11.77 -10.02 -6.47
CA THR A 152 -12.38 -10.01 -7.82
C THR A 152 -12.79 -8.59 -8.24
N ASN A 153 -13.40 -7.85 -7.33
CA ASN A 153 -13.92 -6.52 -7.58
C ASN A 153 -13.22 -5.49 -6.71
N MET A 154 -13.18 -4.26 -7.21
CA MET A 154 -12.78 -3.05 -6.52
C MET A 154 -14.04 -2.35 -6.01
N LEU A 155 -14.30 -2.43 -4.71
CA LEU A 155 -15.49 -1.86 -4.07
C LEU A 155 -15.15 -0.44 -3.61
N GLU A 156 -15.83 0.55 -4.10
CA GLU A 156 -15.64 1.93 -3.62
C GLU A 156 -16.04 2.06 -2.15
N ILE A 157 -15.10 2.54 -1.34
CA ILE A 157 -15.32 2.84 0.09
C ILE A 157 -15.24 4.34 0.39
N GLY A 158 -14.85 5.15 -0.59
CA GLY A 158 -14.83 6.61 -0.47
C GLY A 158 -14.37 7.31 -1.73
N ARG A 159 -14.75 8.57 -1.85
CA ARG A 159 -14.27 9.49 -2.89
C ARG A 159 -14.19 10.91 -2.38
N SER A 160 -13.25 11.67 -2.90
CA SER A 160 -13.14 13.12 -2.72
C SER A 160 -12.93 13.74 -4.09
N LEU A 161 -13.86 14.55 -4.52
CA LEU A 161 -13.82 15.21 -5.82
C LEU A 161 -13.34 16.66 -5.67
N ASN A 162 -12.66 17.18 -6.70
CA ASN A 162 -12.11 18.54 -6.71
C ASN A 162 -11.18 18.83 -5.52
N VAL A 163 -10.25 17.94 -5.28
CA VAL A 163 -9.22 18.15 -4.26
C VAL A 163 -8.16 19.08 -4.82
N SER A 164 -8.07 20.29 -4.32
CA SER A 164 -7.15 21.37 -4.78
C SER A 164 -6.03 21.62 -3.78
#